data_01e5c02b1a047740a524f6e9497db6bf
#
_entry.id   01e5c02b1a047740a524f6e9497db6bf
#
_cell.length_a   1.000
_cell.length_b   1.000
_cell.length_c   1.000
_cell.angle_alpha   90.00
_cell.angle_beta   90.00
_cell.angle_gamma   90.00
#
_symmetry.space_group_name_H-M   'P 1'
#
loop_
_entity.id
_entity.type
_entity.pdbx_description
1 polymer ?
#
loop_
_entity_poly.entity_id
_entity_poly.type
_entity_poly.pdbx_seq_one_letter_code
_entity_poly.pdbx_strand_id
1 'polypeptide(L)'
;MKTVKKNNIGQLVVIIIIVLLANIGSSYVFKRFDLTEDKRYTLSTTTLTLIENVEEPLYVDVFLEGEFPGEFKRLQDETKQLLEEFHAYNPNIIFQFVNPIEDENSRNQIIQEFYQNGMTPVSVTVDDKGKQTQEMVFPWAVASYGNEGTKIQLLKNQLGATTAEKVVSSVQHLEYAFADAFNKITKQKEKKIAVIKGNGELHDLLLADFLQQVRESYFIAAFTLDSVADNPQKTAADLKEYDLAIIAKPTERFTESEKQVLDQYIVNGGKTLWMVDAVNMDMDSLYNDTGSTLAFPRDLNVADMFFKYGFRLNPDIIKDEQATPIQLATGAEGSGTQYQQFLWRYAPFVYPDPNISKGAEHPVVKNLNGIKFEFASPIDTLKNGIRKKILLSTSQYSKPVGTPLEVSLSMVTEQTSPKDYEGFGYIPVAVLLEGQFHSVYENRVLPFTDASYKPLATASKMIIISDGDVVKNQLDKNYQPMELGYDKWTKNRYDNKEFLMNCVNYLLDDDGLINLRSKDVNLPMLDKEKVYDDYTTTQFITVGLPLLILLLSGLLFTYLRKRKYSRQ
;
A
#
# COMPACT_ATOMS: atom_id res chain seq x y z
N MET A 1 -1.81 76.10 -0.54
CA MET A 1 -0.91 74.95 -0.33
C MET A 1 -1.07 74.22 1.01
N LYS A 2 -1.30 74.93 2.17
CA LYS A 2 -1.46 74.22 3.47
C LYS A 2 -2.73 73.38 3.61
N THR A 3 -3.85 73.74 3.00
CA THR A 3 -5.12 73.00 3.03
C THR A 3 -5.08 71.66 2.18
N VAL A 4 -4.43 71.72 1.03
CA VAL A 4 -4.27 70.52 0.18
C VAL A 4 -3.38 69.44 0.85
N LYS A 5 -2.34 69.91 1.57
CA LYS A 5 -1.44 69.00 2.31
C LYS A 5 -2.15 68.33 3.48
N LYS A 6 -3.09 69.02 4.17
CA LYS A 6 -3.87 68.45 5.26
C LYS A 6 -4.91 67.42 4.81
N ASN A 7 -5.54 67.66 3.67
CA ASN A 7 -6.46 66.66 3.05
C ASN A 7 -5.74 65.40 2.57
N ASN A 8 -4.55 65.55 2.00
CA ASN A 8 -3.77 64.41 1.56
C ASN A 8 -3.24 63.54 2.73
N ILE A 9 -2.87 64.18 3.85
CA ILE A 9 -2.49 63.46 5.08
C ILE A 9 -3.69 62.72 5.67
N GLY A 10 -4.89 63.38 5.70
CA GLY A 10 -6.12 62.74 6.15
C GLY A 10 -6.49 61.49 5.29
N GLN A 11 -6.38 61.63 3.98
CA GLN A 11 -6.60 60.49 3.05
C GLN A 11 -5.59 59.37 3.28
N LEU A 12 -4.31 59.68 3.50
CA LEU A 12 -3.28 58.67 3.79
C LEU A 12 -3.59 57.92 5.09
N VAL A 13 -3.99 58.64 6.15
CA VAL A 13 -4.38 58.01 7.43
C VAL A 13 -5.58 57.08 7.26
N VAL A 14 -6.61 57.51 6.51
CA VAL A 14 -7.79 56.68 6.22
C VAL A 14 -7.41 55.43 5.43
N ILE A 15 -6.53 55.53 4.43
CA ILE A 15 -6.04 54.36 3.68
C ILE A 15 -5.27 53.38 4.59
N ILE A 16 -4.40 53.91 5.47
CA ILE A 16 -3.68 53.08 6.42
C ILE A 16 -4.64 52.33 7.35
N ILE A 17 -5.66 53.03 7.87
CA ILE A 17 -6.68 52.41 8.73
C ILE A 17 -7.47 51.32 7.96
N ILE A 18 -7.85 51.58 6.72
CA ILE A 18 -8.55 50.59 5.89
C ILE A 18 -7.67 49.36 5.64
N VAL A 19 -6.39 49.53 5.34
CA VAL A 19 -5.43 48.45 5.16
C VAL A 19 -5.24 47.65 6.45
N LEU A 20 -5.14 48.31 7.60
CA LEU A 20 -5.05 47.68 8.91
C LEU A 20 -6.32 46.88 9.25
N LEU A 21 -7.50 47.48 9.03
CA LEU A 21 -8.78 46.80 9.25
C LEU A 21 -8.98 45.61 8.28
N ALA A 22 -8.58 45.76 7.01
CA ALA A 22 -8.59 44.69 6.05
C ALA A 22 -7.63 43.55 6.44
N ASN A 23 -6.45 43.89 6.93
CA ASN A 23 -5.46 42.92 7.42
C ASN A 23 -5.97 42.17 8.66
N ILE A 24 -6.54 42.88 9.64
CA ILE A 24 -7.17 42.28 10.82
C ILE A 24 -8.39 41.43 10.39
N GLY A 25 -9.25 41.96 9.51
CA GLY A 25 -10.41 41.22 9.00
C GLY A 25 -10.03 39.97 8.22
N SER A 26 -8.94 40.00 7.45
CA SER A 26 -8.46 38.85 6.71
C SER A 26 -7.91 37.72 7.60
N SER A 27 -7.49 38.04 8.84
CA SER A 27 -7.07 37.00 9.80
C SER A 27 -8.24 36.22 10.39
N TYR A 28 -9.47 36.74 10.35
CA TYR A 28 -10.69 36.06 10.79
C TYR A 28 -11.40 35.31 9.66
N VAL A 29 -11.13 35.63 8.40
CA VAL A 29 -11.70 34.97 7.22
C VAL A 29 -10.56 34.26 6.50
N PHE A 30 -10.13 33.13 7.07
CA PHE A 30 -9.10 32.30 6.48
C PHE A 30 -9.74 31.27 5.56
N LYS A 31 -9.48 31.36 4.26
CA LYS A 31 -9.80 30.31 3.30
C LYS A 31 -8.61 30.08 2.39
N ARG A 32 -8.06 28.87 2.46
CA ARG A 32 -7.02 28.45 1.53
C ARG A 32 -7.65 28.07 0.19
N PHE A 33 -7.02 28.49 -0.89
CA PHE A 33 -7.41 28.14 -2.26
C PHE A 33 -6.26 27.35 -2.87
N ASP A 34 -6.50 26.06 -3.07
CA ASP A 34 -5.58 25.23 -3.81
C ASP A 34 -5.71 25.57 -5.30
N LEU A 35 -4.65 26.15 -5.86
CA LEU A 35 -4.55 26.56 -7.27
C LEU A 35 -3.90 25.48 -8.14
N THR A 36 -3.54 24.31 -7.55
CA THR A 36 -3.01 23.21 -8.32
C THR A 36 -4.11 22.52 -9.11
N GLU A 37 -3.80 22.03 -10.31
CA GLU A 37 -4.76 21.35 -11.19
C GLU A 37 -5.31 20.07 -10.53
N ASP A 38 -4.45 19.34 -9.82
CA ASP A 38 -4.74 18.07 -9.16
C ASP A 38 -5.24 18.23 -7.71
N LYS A 39 -5.39 19.48 -7.23
CA LYS A 39 -5.82 19.81 -5.86
C LYS A 39 -5.06 19.02 -4.79
N ARG A 40 -3.74 18.87 -4.99
CA ARG A 40 -2.87 18.06 -4.12
C ARG A 40 -2.80 18.56 -2.67
N TYR A 41 -3.00 19.87 -2.45
CA TYR A 41 -3.01 20.50 -1.12
C TYR A 41 -4.42 20.61 -0.54
N THR A 42 -5.43 20.09 -1.20
CA THR A 42 -6.79 20.01 -0.66
C THR A 42 -6.94 18.67 0.05
N LEU A 43 -7.13 18.70 1.36
CA LEU A 43 -7.36 17.50 2.15
C LEU A 43 -8.70 16.86 1.77
N SER A 44 -8.77 15.55 1.80
CA SER A 44 -10.00 14.81 1.57
C SER A 44 -10.99 15.01 2.73
N THR A 45 -12.27 14.80 2.47
CA THR A 45 -13.31 14.88 3.51
C THR A 45 -13.06 13.88 4.62
N THR A 46 -12.58 12.68 4.31
CA THR A 46 -12.23 11.65 5.30
C THR A 46 -11.10 12.11 6.21
N THR A 47 -10.03 12.68 5.64
CA THR A 47 -8.92 13.25 6.42
C THR A 47 -9.39 14.40 7.30
N LEU A 48 -10.22 15.31 6.76
CA LEU A 48 -10.75 16.44 7.53
C LEU A 48 -11.57 15.94 8.72
N THR A 49 -12.49 15.00 8.52
CA THR A 49 -13.29 14.42 9.61
C THR A 49 -12.39 13.76 10.67
N LEU A 50 -11.34 13.07 10.25
CA LEU A 50 -10.40 12.43 11.17
C LEU A 50 -9.67 13.46 12.04
N ILE A 51 -9.08 14.51 11.42
CA ILE A 51 -8.29 15.49 12.15
C ILE A 51 -9.15 16.43 13.01
N GLU A 52 -10.39 16.72 12.61
CA GLU A 52 -11.34 17.50 13.41
C GLU A 52 -11.64 16.82 14.76
N ASN A 53 -11.60 15.49 14.82
CA ASN A 53 -11.86 14.71 16.03
C ASN A 53 -10.61 14.54 16.94
N VAL A 54 -9.47 15.17 16.63
CA VAL A 54 -8.28 15.16 17.49
C VAL A 54 -8.44 16.20 18.58
N GLU A 55 -8.82 15.77 19.79
CA GLU A 55 -9.13 16.65 20.91
C GLU A 55 -7.89 17.05 21.73
N GLU A 56 -6.90 16.15 21.85
CA GLU A 56 -5.66 16.37 22.59
C GLU A 56 -4.48 16.63 21.64
N PRO A 57 -3.35 17.15 22.14
CA PRO A 57 -2.17 17.37 21.31
C PRO A 57 -1.63 16.07 20.69
N LEU A 58 -1.54 16.06 19.36
CA LEU A 58 -0.93 15.00 18.56
C LEU A 58 0.42 15.51 18.05
N TYR A 59 1.50 14.89 18.50
CA TYR A 59 2.86 15.28 18.12
C TYR A 59 3.36 14.41 16.96
N VAL A 60 4.04 15.06 16.02
CA VAL A 60 4.65 14.39 14.84
C VAL A 60 6.11 14.81 14.73
N ASP A 61 7.01 13.86 14.96
CA ASP A 61 8.45 14.03 14.75
C ASP A 61 8.82 13.46 13.37
N VAL A 62 9.29 14.33 12.47
CA VAL A 62 9.67 13.97 11.10
C VAL A 62 11.19 13.94 10.99
N PHE A 63 11.75 12.76 10.67
CA PHE A 63 13.20 12.54 10.61
C PHE A 63 13.80 12.89 9.23
N LEU A 64 13.23 13.87 8.56
CA LEU A 64 13.69 14.44 7.30
C LEU A 64 14.23 15.86 7.50
N GLU A 65 15.32 16.00 8.29
CA GLU A 65 16.01 17.27 8.50
C GLU A 65 17.49 17.12 8.11
N GLY A 66 18.00 18.04 7.30
CA GLY A 66 19.38 18.03 6.80
C GLY A 66 19.52 18.60 5.39
N GLU A 67 20.73 18.53 4.85
CA GLU A 67 21.02 18.88 3.46
C GLU A 67 20.81 17.63 2.56
N PHE A 68 19.85 17.69 1.67
CA PHE A 68 19.44 16.56 0.84
C PHE A 68 19.58 16.85 -0.65
N PRO A 69 19.78 15.79 -1.49
CA PRO A 69 19.55 15.89 -2.92
C PRO A 69 18.14 16.40 -3.23
N GLY A 70 17.96 17.01 -4.42
CA GLY A 70 16.72 17.67 -4.80
C GLY A 70 15.45 16.83 -4.62
N GLU A 71 15.55 15.53 -4.86
CA GLU A 71 14.44 14.59 -4.71
C GLU A 71 14.00 14.45 -3.25
N PHE A 72 14.93 14.28 -2.30
CA PHE A 72 14.63 14.19 -0.87
C PHE A 72 14.19 15.53 -0.29
N LYS A 73 14.77 16.63 -0.77
CA LYS A 73 14.31 17.98 -0.41
C LYS A 73 12.85 18.17 -0.80
N ARG A 74 12.46 17.68 -1.97
CA ARG A 74 11.06 17.69 -2.41
C ARG A 74 10.17 16.87 -1.48
N LEU A 75 10.57 15.65 -1.09
CA LEU A 75 9.82 14.85 -0.12
C LEU A 75 9.65 15.57 1.21
N GLN A 76 10.69 16.24 1.71
CA GLN A 76 10.65 17.05 2.91
C GLN A 76 9.63 18.19 2.75
N ASP A 77 9.71 18.97 1.65
CA ASP A 77 8.85 20.14 1.42
C ASP A 77 7.37 19.73 1.27
N GLU A 78 7.06 18.65 0.54
CA GLU A 78 5.69 18.15 0.39
C GLU A 78 5.14 17.60 1.72
N THR A 79 5.97 16.92 2.52
CA THR A 79 5.61 16.47 3.88
C THR A 79 5.31 17.64 4.79
N LYS A 80 6.15 18.68 4.75
CA LYS A 80 5.96 19.91 5.53
C LYS A 80 4.67 20.61 5.16
N GLN A 81 4.40 20.79 3.88
CA GLN A 81 3.17 21.44 3.41
C GLN A 81 1.92 20.67 3.84
N LEU A 82 1.93 19.33 3.77
CA LEU A 82 0.82 18.51 4.24
C LEU A 82 0.58 18.68 5.75
N LEU A 83 1.63 18.66 6.56
CA LEU A 83 1.52 18.87 8.01
C LEU A 83 1.11 20.29 8.38
N GLU A 84 1.52 21.31 7.61
CA GLU A 84 1.03 22.67 7.73
C GLU A 84 -0.47 22.76 7.43
N GLU A 85 -0.97 22.00 6.46
CA GLU A 85 -2.41 21.92 6.20
C GLU A 85 -3.13 21.26 7.38
N PHE A 86 -2.64 20.14 7.90
CA PHE A 86 -3.24 19.49 9.07
C PHE A 86 -3.30 20.42 10.27
N HIS A 87 -2.19 21.11 10.60
CA HIS A 87 -2.12 22.09 11.68
C HIS A 87 -3.09 23.27 11.48
N ALA A 88 -3.27 23.71 10.25
CA ALA A 88 -4.18 24.83 9.93
C ALA A 88 -5.65 24.47 10.14
N TYR A 89 -6.05 23.22 9.92
CA TYR A 89 -7.39 22.73 10.22
C TYR A 89 -7.58 22.36 11.69
N ASN A 90 -6.55 21.78 12.32
CA ASN A 90 -6.57 21.49 13.76
C ASN A 90 -5.23 21.85 14.42
N PRO A 91 -5.16 22.92 15.24
CA PRO A 91 -3.95 23.35 15.94
C PRO A 91 -3.38 22.32 16.95
N ASN A 92 -4.17 21.31 17.33
CA ASN A 92 -3.69 20.23 18.18
C ASN A 92 -2.69 19.30 17.46
N ILE A 93 -2.60 19.36 16.13
CA ILE A 93 -1.59 18.64 15.37
C ILE A 93 -0.31 19.46 15.36
N ILE A 94 0.68 19.05 16.14
CA ILE A 94 1.95 19.75 16.35
C ILE A 94 3.04 18.92 15.70
N PHE A 95 3.85 19.51 14.85
CA PHE A 95 4.91 18.80 14.16
C PHE A 95 6.26 19.51 14.23
N GLN A 96 7.32 18.76 14.16
CA GLN A 96 8.69 19.24 14.03
C GLN A 96 9.52 18.35 13.12
N PHE A 97 10.50 18.97 12.46
CA PHE A 97 11.52 18.25 11.70
C PHE A 97 12.76 18.11 12.59
N VAL A 98 13.31 16.92 12.64
CA VAL A 98 14.43 16.57 13.54
C VAL A 98 15.46 15.76 12.76
N ASN A 99 16.73 16.11 12.89
CA ASN A 99 17.81 15.24 12.46
C ASN A 99 18.14 14.27 13.62
N PRO A 100 17.77 12.99 13.51
CA PRO A 100 17.92 12.07 14.64
C PRO A 100 19.38 11.71 14.94
N ILE A 101 20.30 11.97 14.01
CA ILE A 101 21.72 11.61 14.10
C ILE A 101 22.66 12.83 14.17
N GLU A 102 22.14 13.99 14.61
CA GLU A 102 22.91 15.24 14.73
C GLU A 102 23.99 15.12 15.83
N ASP A 103 23.69 14.47 16.94
CA ASP A 103 24.66 14.23 18.00
C ASP A 103 25.56 13.02 17.68
N GLU A 104 26.83 13.29 17.41
CA GLU A 104 27.84 12.27 17.09
C GLU A 104 28.02 11.22 18.19
N ASN A 105 27.79 11.56 19.47
CA ASN A 105 28.01 10.65 20.59
C ASN A 105 26.93 9.57 20.68
N SER A 106 25.69 9.91 20.38
CA SER A 106 24.52 9.02 20.42
C SER A 106 24.19 8.39 19.06
N ARG A 107 24.83 8.84 17.99
CA ARG A 107 24.54 8.47 16.58
C ARG A 107 24.39 6.95 16.37
N ASN A 108 25.38 6.17 16.79
CA ASN A 108 25.39 4.72 16.57
C ASN A 108 24.28 4.02 17.35
N GLN A 109 23.99 4.50 18.55
CA GLN A 109 22.92 3.96 19.39
C GLN A 109 21.55 4.23 18.76
N ILE A 110 21.31 5.46 18.30
CA ILE A 110 20.05 5.86 17.63
C ILE A 110 19.86 5.07 16.33
N ILE A 111 20.91 4.91 15.53
CA ILE A 111 20.85 4.10 14.31
C ILE A 111 20.44 2.65 14.64
N GLN A 112 21.01 2.03 15.68
CA GLN A 112 20.65 0.68 16.08
C GLN A 112 19.21 0.59 16.59
N GLU A 113 18.76 1.57 17.37
CA GLU A 113 17.39 1.66 17.87
C GLU A 113 16.40 1.80 16.70
N PHE A 114 16.70 2.63 15.72
CA PHE A 114 15.85 2.77 14.53
C PHE A 114 15.76 1.48 13.72
N TYR A 115 16.88 0.78 13.54
CA TYR A 115 16.89 -0.54 12.88
C TYR A 115 16.06 -1.57 13.66
N GLN A 116 16.18 -1.61 14.99
CA GLN A 116 15.39 -2.52 15.84
C GLN A 116 13.88 -2.24 15.75
N ASN A 117 13.52 -0.97 15.59
CA ASN A 117 12.14 -0.53 15.38
C ASN A 117 11.68 -0.63 13.92
N GLY A 118 12.50 -1.19 13.02
CA GLY A 118 12.17 -1.35 11.60
C GLY A 118 12.23 -0.06 10.77
N MET A 119 12.74 1.04 11.33
CA MET A 119 12.96 2.30 10.62
C MET A 119 14.33 2.28 9.91
N THR A 120 14.36 1.76 8.71
CA THR A 120 15.60 1.62 7.94
C THR A 120 15.98 2.92 7.24
N PRO A 121 17.26 3.34 7.32
CA PRO A 121 17.75 4.51 6.59
C PRO A 121 17.98 4.22 5.12
N VAL A 122 18.11 5.30 4.35
CA VAL A 122 18.55 5.30 2.95
C VAL A 122 19.85 6.06 2.84
N SER A 123 20.85 5.48 2.18
CA SER A 123 22.10 6.18 1.86
C SER A 123 21.90 7.03 0.61
N VAL A 124 22.19 8.31 0.69
CA VAL A 124 22.11 9.26 -0.41
C VAL A 124 23.50 9.88 -0.67
N THR A 125 23.81 10.12 -1.94
CA THR A 125 25.03 10.84 -2.32
C THR A 125 24.71 12.32 -2.47
N VAL A 126 25.33 13.15 -1.66
CA VAL A 126 25.24 14.62 -1.75
C VAL A 126 26.48 15.14 -2.45
N ASP A 127 26.30 15.99 -3.47
CA ASP A 127 27.40 16.70 -4.14
C ASP A 127 27.47 18.13 -3.60
N ASP A 128 28.42 18.39 -2.72
CA ASP A 128 28.74 19.75 -2.26
C ASP A 128 30.01 20.24 -2.94
N LYS A 129 29.82 21.14 -3.90
CA LYS A 129 30.91 21.85 -4.64
C LYS A 129 31.97 20.92 -5.25
N GLY A 130 31.51 19.74 -5.77
CA GLY A 130 32.37 18.75 -6.38
C GLY A 130 33.00 17.74 -5.41
N LYS A 131 32.59 17.77 -4.12
CA LYS A 131 32.91 16.73 -3.15
C LYS A 131 31.65 15.87 -2.93
N GLN A 132 31.75 14.60 -3.29
CA GLN A 132 30.69 13.64 -3.02
C GLN A 132 30.82 13.09 -1.61
N THR A 133 29.77 13.27 -0.81
CA THR A 133 29.62 12.69 0.52
C THR A 133 28.44 11.73 0.52
N GLN A 134 28.57 10.61 1.23
CA GLN A 134 27.43 9.73 1.50
C GLN A 134 26.81 10.13 2.82
N GLU A 135 25.53 10.46 2.77
CA GLU A 135 24.75 10.77 3.96
C GLU A 135 23.65 9.74 4.20
N MET A 136 23.33 9.53 5.45
CA MET A 136 22.29 8.61 5.88
C MET A 136 21.03 9.41 6.20
N VAL A 137 19.92 9.10 5.51
CA VAL A 137 18.62 9.76 5.66
C VAL A 137 17.64 8.76 6.24
N PHE A 138 16.84 9.20 7.21
CA PHE A 138 15.73 8.42 7.78
C PHE A 138 14.40 8.97 7.25
N PRO A 139 13.84 8.42 6.16
CA PRO A 139 12.59 8.91 5.59
C PRO A 139 11.39 8.34 6.37
N TRP A 140 11.32 8.70 7.64
CA TRP A 140 10.32 8.25 8.60
C TRP A 140 9.78 9.41 9.41
N ALA A 141 8.58 9.25 9.96
CA ALA A 141 8.06 10.07 11.03
C ALA A 141 7.48 9.20 12.14
N VAL A 142 7.34 9.76 13.32
CA VAL A 142 6.65 9.13 14.45
C VAL A 142 5.54 10.07 14.90
N ALA A 143 4.32 9.55 14.96
CA ALA A 143 3.18 10.26 15.53
C ALA A 143 2.88 9.71 16.94
N SER A 144 2.59 10.61 17.88
CA SER A 144 2.29 10.30 19.29
C SER A 144 1.05 11.02 19.76
N TYR A 145 0.14 10.29 20.42
CA TYR A 145 -1.10 10.81 20.98
C TYR A 145 -1.36 10.17 22.34
N GLY A 146 -1.33 10.95 23.42
CA GLY A 146 -1.36 10.40 24.77
C GLY A 146 -0.18 9.46 25.04
N ASN A 147 -0.47 8.20 25.32
CA ASN A 147 0.53 7.14 25.54
C ASN A 147 0.73 6.23 24.31
N GLU A 148 -0.02 6.45 23.23
CA GLU A 148 0.07 5.67 22.01
C GLU A 148 1.01 6.34 21.01
N GLY A 149 1.75 5.54 20.25
CA GLY A 149 2.64 6.03 19.21
C GLY A 149 2.72 5.09 18.02
N THR A 150 2.92 5.64 16.84
CA THR A 150 3.07 4.85 15.62
C THR A 150 4.09 5.48 14.68
N LYS A 151 4.78 4.63 13.91
CA LYS A 151 5.75 5.07 12.89
C LYS A 151 5.08 5.23 11.55
N ILE A 152 5.56 6.18 10.77
CA ILE A 152 5.04 6.54 9.44
C ILE A 152 6.19 6.46 8.45
N GLN A 153 6.07 5.61 7.45
CA GLN A 153 7.06 5.52 6.37
C GLN A 153 6.78 6.61 5.34
N LEU A 154 7.73 7.51 5.13
CA LEU A 154 7.59 8.64 4.20
C LEU A 154 8.11 8.30 2.79
N LEU A 155 9.04 7.38 2.65
CA LEU A 155 9.58 6.94 1.36
C LEU A 155 9.18 5.50 1.08
N LYS A 156 8.43 5.29 0.00
CA LYS A 156 8.07 3.93 -0.46
C LYS A 156 9.27 3.21 -1.06
N ASN A 157 9.34 1.92 -0.79
CA ASN A 157 10.34 1.06 -1.38
C ASN A 157 9.79 0.45 -2.67
N GLN A 158 10.31 0.87 -3.82
CA GLN A 158 9.93 0.32 -5.13
C GLN A 158 11.14 -0.32 -5.78
N LEU A 159 11.04 -1.63 -6.08
CA LEU A 159 12.09 -2.39 -6.76
C LEU A 159 12.30 -1.86 -8.18
N GLY A 160 13.56 -1.61 -8.54
CA GLY A 160 13.92 -1.13 -9.86
C GLY A 160 13.60 0.34 -10.16
N ALA A 161 12.85 1.04 -9.27
CA ALA A 161 12.53 2.44 -9.46
C ALA A 161 13.70 3.37 -9.09
N THR A 162 13.85 4.45 -9.84
CA THR A 162 14.77 5.54 -9.51
C THR A 162 14.36 6.27 -8.23
N THR A 163 15.27 7.00 -7.61
CA THR A 163 14.94 7.82 -6.42
C THR A 163 13.82 8.83 -6.69
N ALA A 164 13.81 9.43 -7.87
CA ALA A 164 12.79 10.38 -8.29
C ALA A 164 11.40 9.71 -8.37
N GLU A 165 11.29 8.53 -8.96
CA GLU A 165 10.04 7.75 -9.04
C GLU A 165 9.55 7.33 -7.66
N LYS A 166 10.45 6.88 -6.78
CA LYS A 166 10.13 6.56 -5.37
C LYS A 166 9.56 7.77 -4.63
N VAL A 167 10.16 8.94 -4.80
CA VAL A 167 9.66 10.18 -4.17
C VAL A 167 8.28 10.56 -4.73
N VAL A 168 8.07 10.49 -6.03
CA VAL A 168 6.75 10.78 -6.63
C VAL A 168 5.66 9.87 -6.07
N SER A 169 5.91 8.56 -6.05
CA SER A 169 4.97 7.59 -5.48
C SER A 169 4.75 7.81 -3.98
N SER A 170 5.79 8.21 -3.25
CA SER A 170 5.71 8.50 -1.83
C SER A 170 4.83 9.72 -1.55
N VAL A 171 5.02 10.81 -2.29
CA VAL A 171 4.20 12.03 -2.13
C VAL A 171 2.72 11.77 -2.40
N GLN A 172 2.40 10.93 -3.39
CA GLN A 172 1.02 10.51 -3.65
C GLN A 172 0.39 9.76 -2.47
N HIS A 173 1.22 9.12 -1.65
CA HIS A 173 0.81 8.29 -0.52
C HIS A 173 0.77 9.02 0.82
N LEU A 174 1.40 10.21 0.94
CA LEU A 174 1.60 10.90 2.23
C LEU A 174 0.29 11.14 2.98
N GLU A 175 -0.76 11.66 2.33
CA GLU A 175 -2.03 11.94 2.99
C GLU A 175 -2.63 10.68 3.63
N TYR A 176 -2.61 9.56 2.91
CA TYR A 176 -3.05 8.29 3.44
C TYR A 176 -2.16 7.80 4.59
N ALA A 177 -0.84 7.88 4.44
CA ALA A 177 0.10 7.39 5.45
C ALA A 177 -0.08 8.11 6.81
N PHE A 178 -0.23 9.44 6.79
CA PHE A 178 -0.50 10.21 8.00
C PHE A 178 -1.91 9.96 8.53
N ALA A 179 -2.93 9.95 7.68
CA ALA A 179 -4.31 9.72 8.10
C ALA A 179 -4.49 8.32 8.72
N ASP A 180 -3.89 7.27 8.13
CA ASP A 180 -3.90 5.92 8.68
C ASP A 180 -3.19 5.85 10.05
N ALA A 181 -2.04 6.52 10.17
CA ALA A 181 -1.31 6.61 11.42
C ALA A 181 -2.10 7.33 12.52
N PHE A 182 -2.70 8.47 12.19
CA PHE A 182 -3.54 9.22 13.13
C PHE A 182 -4.77 8.41 13.56
N ASN A 183 -5.44 7.77 12.60
CA ASN A 183 -6.59 6.90 12.91
C ASN A 183 -6.21 5.77 13.89
N LYS A 184 -5.01 5.17 13.73
CA LYS A 184 -4.52 4.10 14.62
C LYS A 184 -4.33 4.53 16.07
N ILE A 185 -3.87 5.76 16.31
CA ILE A 185 -3.53 6.23 17.66
C ILE A 185 -4.64 7.07 18.31
N THR A 186 -5.58 7.62 17.53
CA THR A 186 -6.68 8.42 18.06
C THR A 186 -7.98 7.63 18.23
N LYS A 187 -8.18 6.57 17.44
CA LYS A 187 -9.42 5.78 17.45
C LYS A 187 -9.25 4.50 18.26
N GLN A 188 -10.21 4.21 19.12
CA GLN A 188 -10.25 2.92 19.83
C GLN A 188 -10.52 1.78 18.85
N LYS A 189 -9.89 0.63 19.11
CA LYS A 189 -10.16 -0.58 18.33
C LYS A 189 -11.59 -1.06 18.63
N GLU A 190 -12.35 -1.34 17.60
CA GLU A 190 -13.71 -1.84 17.71
C GLU A 190 -13.90 -3.16 16.97
N LYS A 191 -13.26 -3.31 15.81
CA LYS A 191 -13.44 -4.48 14.94
C LYS A 191 -12.67 -5.69 15.43
N LYS A 192 -13.31 -6.86 15.29
CA LYS A 192 -12.76 -8.16 15.70
C LYS A 192 -12.47 -9.03 14.49
N ILE A 193 -11.31 -9.63 14.46
CA ILE A 193 -10.85 -10.51 13.38
C ILE A 193 -10.61 -11.91 13.91
N ALA A 194 -11.25 -12.90 13.29
CA ALA A 194 -10.99 -14.31 13.52
C ALA A 194 -9.89 -14.79 12.59
N VAL A 195 -8.79 -15.32 13.12
CA VAL A 195 -7.79 -16.06 12.37
C VAL A 195 -8.16 -17.53 12.44
N ILE A 196 -8.66 -18.08 11.34
CA ILE A 196 -9.21 -19.44 11.28
C ILE A 196 -8.07 -20.46 11.46
N LYS A 197 -8.39 -21.50 12.23
CA LYS A 197 -7.52 -22.65 12.55
C LYS A 197 -8.35 -23.93 12.53
N GLY A 198 -7.67 -25.08 12.39
CA GLY A 198 -8.28 -26.41 12.43
C GLY A 198 -8.15 -27.17 11.11
N ASN A 199 -7.79 -26.50 10.02
CA ASN A 199 -7.68 -27.10 8.69
C ASN A 199 -6.25 -27.01 8.11
N GLY A 200 -5.25 -27.14 8.98
CA GLY A 200 -3.84 -27.15 8.60
C GLY A 200 -3.30 -25.80 8.12
N GLU A 201 -3.88 -24.71 8.59
CA GLU A 201 -3.43 -23.34 8.27
C GLU A 201 -2.01 -23.08 8.80
N LEU A 202 -1.35 -22.08 8.24
CA LEU A 202 0.01 -21.69 8.62
C LEU A 202 0.14 -21.48 10.13
N HIS A 203 1.26 -21.93 10.67
CA HIS A 203 1.61 -21.70 12.07
C HIS A 203 1.81 -20.20 12.35
N ASP A 204 1.40 -19.72 13.52
CA ASP A 204 1.41 -18.30 13.90
C ASP A 204 2.78 -17.63 13.75
N LEU A 205 3.88 -18.37 13.95
CA LEU A 205 5.23 -17.86 13.74
C LEU A 205 5.49 -17.42 12.29
N LEU A 206 4.87 -18.11 11.32
CA LEU A 206 4.97 -17.78 9.89
C LEU A 206 4.01 -16.68 9.46
N LEU A 207 3.08 -16.29 10.32
CA LEU A 207 2.14 -15.17 10.14
C LEU A 207 2.49 -13.98 11.03
N ALA A 208 3.54 -14.09 11.87
CA ALA A 208 3.77 -13.21 13.00
C ALA A 208 3.85 -11.73 12.63
N ASP A 209 4.57 -11.37 11.57
CA ASP A 209 4.72 -9.98 11.15
C ASP A 209 3.38 -9.39 10.64
N PHE A 210 2.63 -10.16 9.86
CA PHE A 210 1.29 -9.76 9.41
C PHE A 210 0.31 -9.60 10.58
N LEU A 211 0.24 -10.61 11.48
CA LEU A 211 -0.67 -10.56 12.63
C LEU A 211 -0.31 -9.44 13.61
N GLN A 212 0.99 -9.14 13.76
CA GLN A 212 1.43 -8.00 14.57
C GLN A 212 0.91 -6.69 13.98
N GLN A 213 1.02 -6.51 12.68
CA GLN A 213 0.55 -5.30 11.99
C GLN A 213 -0.98 -5.16 12.08
N VAL A 214 -1.74 -6.27 11.89
CA VAL A 214 -3.20 -6.29 12.05
C VAL A 214 -3.60 -5.92 13.48
N ARG A 215 -2.86 -6.43 14.47
CA ARG A 215 -3.12 -6.17 15.90
C ARG A 215 -2.97 -4.69 16.27
N GLU A 216 -2.19 -3.91 15.53
CA GLU A 216 -2.08 -2.46 15.79
C GLU A 216 -3.45 -1.75 15.66
N SER A 217 -4.30 -2.16 14.73
CA SER A 217 -5.58 -1.49 14.43
C SER A 217 -6.83 -2.27 14.87
N TYR A 218 -6.74 -3.60 15.07
CA TYR A 218 -7.88 -4.48 15.26
C TYR A 218 -7.68 -5.45 16.42
N PHE A 219 -8.78 -5.93 17.02
CA PHE A 219 -8.75 -7.08 17.91
C PHE A 219 -8.64 -8.36 17.08
N ILE A 220 -7.65 -9.20 17.36
CA ILE A 220 -7.47 -10.47 16.67
C ILE A 220 -7.50 -11.63 17.67
N ALA A 221 -8.11 -12.75 17.26
CA ALA A 221 -8.11 -13.99 18.00
C ALA A 221 -8.01 -15.19 17.05
N ALA A 222 -7.35 -16.24 17.48
CA ALA A 222 -7.44 -17.53 16.81
C ALA A 222 -8.83 -18.11 17.02
N PHE A 223 -9.43 -18.65 15.96
CA PHE A 223 -10.74 -19.27 15.98
C PHE A 223 -10.64 -20.67 15.33
N THR A 224 -10.79 -21.72 16.14
CA THR A 224 -10.72 -23.09 15.60
C THR A 224 -12.09 -23.58 15.12
N LEU A 225 -12.11 -24.17 13.94
CA LEU A 225 -13.27 -24.87 13.40
C LEU A 225 -13.43 -26.28 13.97
N ASP A 226 -12.43 -26.85 14.64
CA ASP A 226 -12.51 -28.17 15.28
C ASP A 226 -13.69 -28.29 16.26
N SER A 227 -14.06 -27.17 16.91
CA SER A 227 -15.22 -27.12 17.84
C SER A 227 -16.55 -27.43 17.18
N VAL A 228 -16.61 -27.47 15.84
CA VAL A 228 -17.80 -27.90 15.06
C VAL A 228 -18.15 -29.35 15.38
N ALA A 229 -17.17 -30.21 15.62
CA ALA A 229 -17.38 -31.61 15.96
C ALA A 229 -18.21 -31.78 17.26
N ASP A 230 -17.99 -30.88 18.24
CA ASP A 230 -18.68 -30.92 19.54
C ASP A 230 -20.02 -30.17 19.51
N ASN A 231 -20.03 -28.95 18.97
CA ASN A 231 -21.23 -28.09 18.94
C ASN A 231 -21.22 -27.13 17.74
N PRO A 232 -21.72 -27.58 16.57
CA PRO A 232 -21.72 -26.79 15.34
C PRO A 232 -22.56 -25.51 15.42
N GLN A 233 -23.70 -25.52 16.16
CA GLN A 233 -24.53 -24.33 16.29
C GLN A 233 -23.85 -23.24 17.11
N LYS A 234 -23.16 -23.62 18.19
CA LYS A 234 -22.39 -22.69 19.00
C LYS A 234 -21.22 -22.12 18.21
N THR A 235 -20.46 -22.95 17.50
CA THR A 235 -19.34 -22.51 16.67
C THR A 235 -19.80 -21.52 15.59
N ALA A 236 -20.94 -21.77 14.95
CA ALA A 236 -21.54 -20.86 13.98
C ALA A 236 -21.97 -19.52 14.63
N ALA A 237 -22.51 -19.56 15.85
CA ALA A 237 -22.89 -18.35 16.59
C ALA A 237 -21.66 -17.54 17.02
N ASP A 238 -20.63 -18.21 17.56
CA ASP A 238 -19.39 -17.58 18.03
C ASP A 238 -18.63 -16.91 16.87
N LEU A 239 -18.59 -17.50 15.67
CA LEU A 239 -17.93 -16.90 14.51
C LEU A 239 -18.62 -15.61 14.05
N LYS A 240 -19.93 -15.50 14.22
CA LYS A 240 -20.70 -14.27 13.86
C LYS A 240 -20.35 -13.05 14.71
N GLU A 241 -19.66 -13.22 15.83
CA GLU A 241 -19.17 -12.12 16.67
C GLU A 241 -17.93 -11.40 16.07
N TYR A 242 -17.37 -11.93 14.98
CA TYR A 242 -16.22 -11.36 14.29
C TYR A 242 -16.65 -10.65 13.01
N ASP A 243 -16.01 -9.52 12.72
CA ASP A 243 -16.26 -8.70 11.53
C ASP A 243 -15.55 -9.24 10.28
N LEU A 244 -14.43 -9.94 10.46
CA LEU A 244 -13.62 -10.53 9.39
C LEU A 244 -13.09 -11.89 9.81
N ALA A 245 -13.13 -12.87 8.91
CA ALA A 245 -12.43 -14.13 9.06
C ALA A 245 -11.27 -14.21 8.06
N ILE A 246 -10.05 -14.50 8.54
CA ILE A 246 -8.83 -14.69 7.75
C ILE A 246 -8.53 -16.17 7.69
N ILE A 247 -8.45 -16.73 6.48
CA ILE A 247 -8.12 -18.12 6.19
C ILE A 247 -6.77 -18.15 5.47
N ALA A 248 -5.72 -18.56 6.18
CA ALA A 248 -4.33 -18.43 5.75
C ALA A 248 -3.71 -19.80 5.41
N LYS A 249 -3.69 -20.15 4.14
CA LYS A 249 -3.09 -21.38 3.61
C LYS A 249 -3.62 -22.65 4.29
N PRO A 250 -4.94 -22.93 4.21
CA PRO A 250 -5.46 -24.21 4.68
C PRO A 250 -4.87 -25.34 3.84
N THR A 251 -4.45 -26.43 4.49
CA THR A 251 -3.86 -27.59 3.83
C THR A 251 -4.68 -28.85 3.98
N GLU A 252 -5.61 -28.86 4.93
CA GLU A 252 -6.50 -29.98 5.20
C GLU A 252 -7.94 -29.67 4.71
N ARG A 253 -8.66 -30.74 4.44
CA ARG A 253 -10.00 -30.69 3.88
C ARG A 253 -11.01 -30.23 4.92
N PHE A 254 -11.80 -29.20 4.61
CA PHE A 254 -12.94 -28.81 5.42
C PHE A 254 -14.02 -29.89 5.44
N THR A 255 -14.55 -30.20 6.60
CA THR A 255 -15.73 -31.04 6.74
C THR A 255 -16.96 -30.29 6.23
N GLU A 256 -18.05 -31.02 5.92
CA GLU A 256 -19.29 -30.38 5.47
C GLU A 256 -19.87 -29.43 6.53
N SER A 257 -19.70 -29.77 7.82
CA SER A 257 -20.18 -28.91 8.92
C SER A 257 -19.35 -27.63 9.06
N GLU A 258 -18.05 -27.69 8.94
CA GLU A 258 -17.16 -26.50 8.93
C GLU A 258 -17.47 -25.61 7.73
N LYS A 259 -17.66 -26.22 6.56
CA LYS A 259 -18.06 -25.48 5.35
C LYS A 259 -19.42 -24.80 5.54
N GLN A 260 -20.41 -25.44 6.22
CA GLN A 260 -21.69 -24.79 6.53
C GLN A 260 -21.52 -23.60 7.48
N VAL A 261 -20.63 -23.68 8.46
CA VAL A 261 -20.33 -22.56 9.36
C VAL A 261 -19.78 -21.38 8.60
N LEU A 262 -18.77 -21.60 7.74
CA LEU A 262 -18.16 -20.56 6.92
C LEU A 262 -19.17 -19.98 5.90
N ASP A 263 -19.95 -20.83 5.24
CA ASP A 263 -20.98 -20.42 4.29
C ASP A 263 -22.00 -19.50 4.98
N GLN A 264 -22.53 -19.90 6.14
CA GLN A 264 -23.52 -19.11 6.88
C GLN A 264 -22.93 -17.84 7.48
N TYR A 265 -21.64 -17.82 7.83
CA TYR A 265 -20.94 -16.60 8.22
C TYR A 265 -20.93 -15.58 7.07
N ILE A 266 -20.52 -16.00 5.86
CA ILE A 266 -20.45 -15.16 4.66
C ILE A 266 -21.86 -14.68 4.23
N VAL A 267 -22.84 -15.59 4.16
CA VAL A 267 -24.22 -15.28 3.77
C VAL A 267 -24.86 -14.25 4.69
N ASN A 268 -24.55 -14.27 5.99
CA ASN A 268 -25.06 -13.32 6.97
C ASN A 268 -24.27 -11.99 7.03
N GLY A 269 -23.32 -11.75 6.14
CA GLY A 269 -22.58 -10.49 6.01
C GLY A 269 -21.17 -10.50 6.60
N GLY A 270 -20.71 -11.64 7.12
CA GLY A 270 -19.34 -11.83 7.57
C GLY A 270 -18.37 -11.71 6.40
N LYS A 271 -17.32 -10.93 6.57
CA LYS A 271 -16.32 -10.67 5.53
C LYS A 271 -15.20 -11.70 5.60
N THR A 272 -14.59 -12.05 4.47
CA THR A 272 -13.53 -13.06 4.45
C THR A 272 -12.35 -12.67 3.59
N LEU A 273 -11.15 -13.01 4.07
CA LEU A 273 -9.89 -12.95 3.33
C LEU A 273 -9.33 -14.36 3.22
N TRP A 274 -9.30 -14.89 2.01
CA TRP A 274 -8.81 -16.23 1.70
C TRP A 274 -7.48 -16.15 0.98
N MET A 275 -6.49 -16.88 1.47
CA MET A 275 -5.19 -17.10 0.83
C MET A 275 -5.04 -18.61 0.69
N VAL A 276 -5.18 -19.14 -0.54
CA VAL A 276 -5.46 -20.56 -0.77
C VAL A 276 -4.63 -21.12 -1.92
N ASP A 277 -3.95 -22.23 -1.67
CA ASP A 277 -3.28 -23.00 -2.70
C ASP A 277 -4.24 -24.05 -3.29
N ALA A 278 -4.46 -24.01 -4.60
CA ALA A 278 -5.19 -25.06 -5.29
C ALA A 278 -4.33 -26.32 -5.56
N VAL A 279 -3.02 -26.20 -5.38
CA VAL A 279 -2.03 -27.26 -5.63
C VAL A 279 -1.20 -27.47 -4.36
N ASN A 280 -0.93 -28.73 -4.06
CA ASN A 280 -0.03 -29.09 -2.96
C ASN A 280 1.42 -28.98 -3.45
N MET A 281 2.01 -27.81 -3.25
CA MET A 281 3.38 -27.49 -3.63
C MET A 281 3.94 -26.38 -2.73
N ASP A 282 5.19 -26.53 -2.28
CA ASP A 282 5.93 -25.58 -1.47
C ASP A 282 7.39 -25.53 -1.90
N MET A 283 8.03 -24.35 -1.79
CA MET A 283 9.48 -24.23 -2.06
C MET A 283 10.32 -25.15 -1.16
N ASP A 284 9.91 -25.31 0.10
CA ASP A 284 10.63 -26.17 1.07
C ASP A 284 10.68 -27.64 0.60
N SER A 285 9.68 -28.10 -0.14
CA SER A 285 9.62 -29.47 -0.68
C SER A 285 10.64 -29.75 -1.80
N LEU A 286 11.23 -28.70 -2.39
CA LEU A 286 12.30 -28.81 -3.39
C LEU A 286 13.70 -28.93 -2.78
N TYR A 287 13.86 -28.62 -1.49
CA TYR A 287 15.15 -28.72 -0.80
C TYR A 287 15.40 -30.15 -0.31
N ASN A 288 15.39 -31.10 -1.25
CA ASN A 288 15.70 -32.51 -1.03
C ASN A 288 16.87 -32.94 -1.94
N ASP A 289 17.33 -34.19 -1.80
CA ASP A 289 18.49 -34.71 -2.53
C ASP A 289 18.30 -34.69 -4.07
N THR A 290 17.08 -34.72 -4.56
CA THR A 290 16.77 -34.71 -6.01
C THR A 290 16.54 -33.32 -6.56
N GLY A 291 16.30 -32.32 -5.68
CA GLY A 291 15.90 -30.98 -6.08
C GLY A 291 14.57 -30.93 -6.83
N SER A 292 13.73 -31.96 -6.68
CA SER A 292 12.44 -32.08 -7.37
C SER A 292 11.36 -32.67 -6.48
N THR A 293 10.10 -32.34 -6.79
CA THR A 293 8.92 -32.88 -6.13
C THR A 293 7.72 -32.87 -7.08
N LEU A 294 6.70 -33.65 -6.77
CA LEU A 294 5.50 -33.78 -7.58
C LEU A 294 4.38 -32.92 -7.00
N ALA A 295 3.91 -32.00 -7.82
CA ALA A 295 2.79 -31.11 -7.50
C ALA A 295 1.47 -31.79 -7.84
N PHE A 296 0.51 -31.81 -6.90
CA PHE A 296 -0.81 -32.41 -7.04
C PHE A 296 -1.92 -31.42 -6.74
N PRO A 297 -3.12 -31.59 -7.34
CA PRO A 297 -4.31 -30.86 -6.93
C PRO A 297 -4.58 -30.99 -5.42
N ARG A 298 -4.93 -29.89 -4.76
CA ARG A 298 -5.32 -29.86 -3.35
C ARG A 298 -6.86 -29.83 -3.25
N ASP A 299 -7.45 -30.82 -2.62
CA ASP A 299 -8.89 -30.86 -2.37
C ASP A 299 -9.21 -30.36 -0.95
N LEU A 300 -9.65 -29.11 -0.85
CA LEU A 300 -10.09 -28.49 0.39
C LEU A 300 -11.59 -28.66 0.66
N ASN A 301 -12.35 -29.28 -0.25
CA ASN A 301 -13.81 -29.40 -0.16
C ASN A 301 -14.59 -28.07 -0.14
N VAL A 302 -14.04 -27.01 -0.73
CA VAL A 302 -14.70 -25.68 -0.84
C VAL A 302 -14.98 -25.27 -2.29
N ALA A 303 -14.63 -26.09 -3.25
CA ALA A 303 -14.75 -25.79 -4.68
C ALA A 303 -16.21 -25.51 -5.10
N ASP A 304 -17.19 -26.25 -4.58
CA ASP A 304 -18.61 -26.03 -4.86
C ASP A 304 -19.13 -24.74 -4.23
N MET A 305 -18.63 -24.35 -3.06
CA MET A 305 -18.93 -23.09 -2.41
C MET A 305 -18.37 -21.91 -3.23
N PHE A 306 -17.12 -21.99 -3.65
CA PHE A 306 -16.48 -20.98 -4.49
C PHE A 306 -17.20 -20.82 -5.84
N PHE A 307 -17.57 -21.94 -6.47
CA PHE A 307 -18.36 -21.92 -7.69
C PHE A 307 -19.73 -21.24 -7.51
N LYS A 308 -20.44 -21.54 -6.43
CA LYS A 308 -21.71 -20.88 -6.09
C LYS A 308 -21.53 -19.36 -5.89
N TYR A 309 -20.40 -18.95 -5.31
CA TYR A 309 -20.06 -17.54 -5.09
C TYR A 309 -19.57 -16.84 -6.38
N GLY A 310 -19.29 -17.60 -7.43
CA GLY A 310 -19.05 -17.06 -8.76
C GLY A 310 -17.58 -16.93 -9.14
N PHE A 311 -16.74 -17.81 -8.62
CA PHE A 311 -15.38 -18.01 -9.09
C PHE A 311 -14.97 -19.47 -8.99
N ARG A 312 -13.91 -19.81 -9.71
CA ARG A 312 -13.28 -21.12 -9.66
C ARG A 312 -11.79 -20.94 -9.49
N LEU A 313 -11.21 -21.67 -8.56
CA LEU A 313 -9.79 -21.79 -8.38
C LEU A 313 -9.34 -23.05 -9.11
N ASN A 314 -8.55 -22.89 -10.18
CA ASN A 314 -8.10 -24.02 -11.00
C ASN A 314 -6.88 -24.69 -10.37
N PRO A 315 -6.78 -26.03 -10.36
CA PRO A 315 -5.66 -26.74 -9.76
C PRO A 315 -4.44 -26.83 -10.73
N ASP A 316 -4.11 -25.70 -11.33
CA ASP A 316 -2.94 -25.52 -12.18
C ASP A 316 -1.93 -24.61 -11.49
N ILE A 317 -0.65 -24.68 -11.86
CA ILE A 317 0.38 -23.76 -11.40
C ILE A 317 0.68 -22.75 -12.51
N ILE A 318 0.82 -21.48 -12.16
CA ILE A 318 1.19 -20.46 -13.12
C ILE A 318 2.71 -20.41 -13.30
N LYS A 319 3.15 -20.42 -14.55
CA LYS A 319 4.52 -20.16 -14.98
C LYS A 319 4.57 -18.77 -15.63
N ASP A 320 5.42 -17.87 -15.13
CA ASP A 320 5.52 -16.48 -15.56
C ASP A 320 6.99 -16.09 -15.84
N GLU A 321 7.27 -15.39 -16.94
CA GLU A 321 8.60 -14.84 -17.20
C GLU A 321 8.88 -13.60 -16.35
N GLN A 322 7.85 -12.91 -15.87
CA GLN A 322 7.99 -11.86 -14.89
C GLN A 322 7.88 -12.47 -13.49
N ALA A 323 8.98 -12.97 -12.98
CA ALA A 323 9.05 -13.74 -11.76
C ALA A 323 10.12 -13.22 -10.81
N THR A 324 10.08 -13.68 -9.58
CA THR A 324 11.07 -13.34 -8.56
C THR A 324 12.27 -14.29 -8.65
N PRO A 325 13.50 -13.81 -8.34
CA PRO A 325 14.66 -14.68 -8.35
C PRO A 325 14.71 -15.56 -7.09
N ILE A 326 15.31 -16.74 -7.27
CA ILE A 326 15.78 -17.60 -6.17
C ILE A 326 17.31 -17.67 -6.18
N GLN A 327 17.91 -17.94 -5.04
CA GLN A 327 19.34 -18.11 -4.89
C GLN A 327 19.67 -19.61 -4.76
N LEU A 328 20.48 -20.13 -5.66
CA LEU A 328 20.92 -21.51 -5.66
C LEU A 328 22.44 -21.60 -5.51
N ALA A 329 22.89 -22.66 -4.83
CA ALA A 329 24.31 -23.00 -4.78
C ALA A 329 24.76 -23.53 -6.14
N THR A 330 25.86 -22.97 -6.67
CA THR A 330 26.50 -23.40 -7.91
C THR A 330 27.95 -23.72 -7.66
N GLY A 331 28.51 -24.66 -8.41
CA GLY A 331 29.92 -25.05 -8.30
C GLY A 331 30.10 -26.54 -8.10
N ALA A 332 31.34 -27.04 -8.37
CA ALA A 332 31.69 -28.43 -8.12
C ALA A 332 31.83 -28.68 -6.62
N GLU A 333 31.41 -29.86 -6.19
CA GLU A 333 31.57 -30.35 -4.83
C GLU A 333 33.04 -30.23 -4.37
N GLY A 334 33.29 -29.55 -3.25
CA GLY A 334 34.63 -29.32 -2.71
C GLY A 334 35.36 -28.04 -3.17
N SER A 335 34.81 -27.24 -4.09
CA SER A 335 35.45 -26.01 -4.62
C SER A 335 35.05 -24.72 -3.91
N GLY A 336 34.33 -24.78 -2.80
CA GLY A 336 33.68 -23.66 -2.15
C GLY A 336 32.30 -23.35 -2.75
N THR A 337 31.31 -23.16 -1.91
CA THR A 337 29.94 -22.88 -2.37
C THR A 337 29.84 -21.49 -2.95
N GLN A 338 29.55 -21.38 -4.25
CA GLN A 338 29.17 -20.12 -4.89
C GLN A 338 27.65 -20.04 -4.97
N TYR A 339 27.09 -18.87 -4.76
CA TYR A 339 25.66 -18.64 -4.86
C TYR A 339 25.35 -17.75 -6.06
N GLN A 340 24.38 -18.17 -6.86
CA GLN A 340 23.90 -17.41 -8.00
C GLN A 340 22.39 -17.24 -7.95
N GLN A 341 21.90 -16.09 -8.40
CA GLN A 341 20.46 -15.84 -8.51
C GLN A 341 19.96 -16.27 -9.88
N PHE A 342 18.83 -16.98 -9.87
CA PHE A 342 18.14 -17.45 -11.06
C PHE A 342 16.68 -17.01 -11.01
N LEU A 343 16.11 -16.72 -12.16
CA LEU A 343 14.68 -16.45 -12.29
C LEU A 343 13.88 -17.72 -11.98
N TRP A 344 12.93 -17.63 -11.03
CA TRP A 344 12.06 -18.76 -10.68
C TRP A 344 10.66 -18.55 -11.23
N ARG A 345 10.36 -19.11 -12.38
CA ARG A 345 9.13 -18.86 -13.13
C ARG A 345 7.85 -19.29 -12.42
N TYR A 346 7.95 -20.10 -11.37
CA TYR A 346 6.84 -20.50 -10.52
C TYR A 346 6.65 -19.57 -9.29
N ALA A 347 7.40 -18.48 -9.22
CA ALA A 347 7.20 -17.41 -8.27
C ALA A 347 6.89 -16.09 -9.01
N PRO A 348 5.68 -15.93 -9.57
CA PRO A 348 5.30 -14.76 -10.33
C PRO A 348 5.44 -13.49 -9.49
N PHE A 349 5.95 -12.43 -10.14
CA PHE A 349 6.00 -11.09 -9.61
C PHE A 349 4.79 -10.33 -10.15
N VAL A 350 3.79 -10.14 -9.30
CA VAL A 350 2.43 -9.78 -9.70
C VAL A 350 2.15 -8.31 -9.46
N TYR A 351 1.37 -7.71 -10.34
CA TYR A 351 1.01 -6.29 -10.33
C TYR A 351 -0.51 -6.10 -10.37
N PRO A 352 -1.00 -4.86 -10.12
CA PRO A 352 -2.39 -4.50 -10.39
C PRO A 352 -2.80 -4.90 -11.81
N ASP A 353 -4.07 -5.32 -11.99
CA ASP A 353 -4.58 -5.77 -13.30
C ASP A 353 -4.35 -4.71 -14.39
N PRO A 354 -3.55 -5.01 -15.43
CA PRO A 354 -3.19 -4.05 -16.46
C PRO A 354 -4.36 -3.67 -17.39
N ASN A 355 -5.46 -4.43 -17.35
CA ASN A 355 -6.68 -4.11 -18.09
C ASN A 355 -7.47 -2.95 -17.48
N ILE A 356 -7.06 -2.49 -16.30
CA ILE A 356 -7.65 -1.32 -15.65
C ILE A 356 -6.92 -0.07 -16.15
N SER A 357 -7.67 0.94 -16.60
CA SER A 357 -7.10 2.23 -17.01
C SER A 357 -6.28 2.82 -15.85
N LYS A 358 -5.10 3.38 -16.17
CA LYS A 358 -4.26 4.06 -15.19
C LYS A 358 -5.07 5.14 -14.45
N GLY A 359 -5.03 5.13 -13.13
CA GLY A 359 -5.83 6.02 -12.27
C GLY A 359 -7.21 5.46 -11.86
N ALA A 360 -7.68 4.34 -12.47
CA ALA A 360 -8.89 3.63 -12.08
C ALA A 360 -8.61 2.36 -11.27
N GLU A 361 -7.36 2.19 -10.82
CA GLU A 361 -6.96 1.07 -9.99
C GLU A 361 -7.76 1.07 -8.67
N HIS A 362 -8.00 -0.14 -8.18
CA HIS A 362 -8.69 -0.28 -6.90
C HIS A 362 -7.80 0.21 -5.73
N PRO A 363 -8.34 0.91 -4.71
CA PRO A 363 -7.55 1.41 -3.58
C PRO A 363 -6.66 0.36 -2.92
N VAL A 364 -7.10 -0.90 -2.88
CA VAL A 364 -6.33 -2.04 -2.33
C VAL A 364 -4.99 -2.23 -3.02
N VAL A 365 -4.92 -1.98 -4.33
CA VAL A 365 -3.72 -2.26 -5.15
C VAL A 365 -3.04 -1.02 -5.70
N LYS A 366 -3.63 0.16 -5.51
CA LYS A 366 -3.05 1.41 -6.01
C LYS A 366 -1.75 1.76 -5.29
N ASN A 367 -0.78 2.24 -6.04
CA ASN A 367 0.56 2.61 -5.58
C ASN A 367 1.31 1.48 -4.86
N LEU A 368 1.00 0.22 -5.18
CA LEU A 368 1.81 -0.92 -4.77
C LEU A 368 2.96 -1.14 -5.75
N ASN A 369 4.07 -1.59 -5.21
CA ASN A 369 5.11 -2.28 -5.96
C ASN A 369 4.61 -3.68 -6.33
N GLY A 370 5.46 -4.49 -6.98
CA GLY A 370 5.10 -5.88 -7.24
C GLY A 370 5.04 -6.72 -5.96
N ILE A 371 4.16 -7.70 -6.00
CA ILE A 371 3.90 -8.65 -4.92
C ILE A 371 4.47 -9.99 -5.34
N LYS A 372 5.22 -10.63 -4.43
CA LYS A 372 5.76 -11.97 -4.66
C LYS A 372 4.69 -13.01 -4.37
N PHE A 373 4.45 -13.88 -5.34
CA PHE A 373 3.65 -15.09 -5.22
C PHE A 373 4.54 -16.32 -5.36
N GLU A 374 4.11 -17.46 -4.83
CA GLU A 374 4.78 -18.77 -5.00
C GLU A 374 3.75 -19.82 -5.40
N PHE A 375 3.95 -20.50 -6.53
CA PHE A 375 3.07 -21.56 -7.05
C PHE A 375 1.60 -21.14 -7.17
N ALA A 376 1.36 -19.88 -7.51
CA ALA A 376 0.02 -19.34 -7.67
C ALA A 376 -0.83 -20.12 -8.67
N SER A 377 -2.13 -20.14 -8.44
CA SER A 377 -3.11 -20.83 -9.29
C SER A 377 -4.03 -19.84 -10.02
N PRO A 378 -4.54 -20.17 -11.22
CA PRO A 378 -5.47 -19.31 -11.94
C PRO A 378 -6.84 -19.21 -11.25
N ILE A 379 -7.40 -18.00 -11.21
CA ILE A 379 -8.78 -17.75 -10.78
C ILE A 379 -9.64 -17.40 -12.00
N ASP A 380 -10.66 -18.22 -12.27
CA ASP A 380 -11.71 -17.89 -13.23
C ASP A 380 -12.88 -17.21 -12.54
N THR A 381 -13.37 -16.10 -13.10
CA THR A 381 -14.58 -15.43 -12.62
C THR A 381 -15.80 -15.88 -13.42
N LEU A 382 -16.89 -16.20 -12.72
CA LEU A 382 -18.13 -16.71 -13.30
C LEU A 382 -19.23 -15.64 -13.24
N LYS A 383 -20.08 -15.57 -14.26
CA LYS A 383 -21.21 -14.62 -14.30
C LYS A 383 -22.29 -15.05 -13.31
N ASN A 384 -22.55 -14.25 -12.30
CA ASN A 384 -23.69 -14.34 -11.39
C ASN A 384 -24.04 -12.94 -10.86
N GLY A 385 -24.94 -12.81 -9.88
CA GLY A 385 -25.35 -11.53 -9.31
C GLY A 385 -24.30 -10.82 -8.44
N ILE A 386 -23.17 -11.46 -8.13
CA ILE A 386 -22.08 -10.90 -7.32
C ILE A 386 -21.16 -10.09 -8.21
N ARG A 387 -20.79 -8.87 -7.80
CA ARG A 387 -19.79 -8.04 -8.46
C ARG A 387 -18.40 -8.60 -8.18
N LYS A 388 -17.60 -8.74 -9.23
CA LYS A 388 -16.21 -9.17 -9.14
C LYS A 388 -15.30 -8.09 -9.69
N LYS A 389 -14.18 -7.86 -9.01
CA LYS A 389 -13.11 -7.02 -9.49
C LYS A 389 -11.79 -7.77 -9.36
N ILE A 390 -11.10 -7.95 -10.47
CA ILE A 390 -9.74 -8.49 -10.48
C ILE A 390 -8.86 -7.44 -9.84
N LEU A 391 -8.10 -7.82 -8.80
CA LEU A 391 -7.17 -6.95 -8.09
C LEU A 391 -5.77 -7.09 -8.67
N LEU A 392 -5.30 -8.33 -8.84
CA LEU A 392 -3.96 -8.65 -9.28
C LEU A 392 -4.01 -9.68 -10.41
N SER A 393 -3.13 -9.49 -11.38
CA SER A 393 -2.91 -10.40 -12.50
C SER A 393 -1.42 -10.61 -12.76
N THR A 394 -1.09 -11.74 -13.35
CA THR A 394 0.27 -12.07 -13.81
C THR A 394 0.66 -11.27 -15.04
N SER A 395 1.87 -11.45 -15.54
CA SER A 395 2.35 -10.76 -16.73
C SER A 395 1.70 -11.28 -18.02
N GLN A 396 1.94 -10.57 -19.13
CA GLN A 396 1.53 -11.02 -20.47
C GLN A 396 2.23 -12.32 -20.91
N TYR A 397 3.38 -12.65 -20.31
CA TYR A 397 4.16 -13.85 -20.60
C TYR A 397 3.98 -14.89 -19.49
N SER A 398 2.74 -15.15 -19.13
CA SER A 398 2.36 -16.16 -18.16
C SER A 398 1.40 -17.17 -18.77
N LYS A 399 1.46 -18.42 -18.28
CA LYS A 399 0.55 -19.50 -18.66
C LYS A 399 0.27 -20.46 -17.51
N PRO A 400 -0.91 -21.09 -17.46
CA PRO A 400 -1.18 -22.19 -16.56
C PRO A 400 -0.46 -23.46 -17.02
N VAL A 401 0.01 -24.23 -16.05
CA VAL A 401 0.57 -25.58 -16.27
C VAL A 401 -0.21 -26.55 -15.41
N GLY A 402 -0.83 -27.55 -16.08
CA GLY A 402 -1.70 -28.51 -15.42
C GLY A 402 -0.97 -29.42 -14.44
N THR A 403 -1.67 -29.86 -13.41
CA THR A 403 -1.19 -30.85 -12.44
C THR A 403 -1.86 -32.22 -12.66
N PRO A 404 -1.23 -33.36 -12.31
CA PRO A 404 0.08 -33.51 -11.65
C PRO A 404 1.28 -33.07 -12.50
N LEU A 405 2.25 -32.39 -11.86
CA LEU A 405 3.45 -31.87 -12.50
C LEU A 405 4.68 -32.14 -11.63
N GLU A 406 5.74 -32.67 -12.20
CA GLU A 406 7.04 -32.68 -11.54
C GLU A 406 7.68 -31.29 -11.65
N VAL A 407 7.95 -30.69 -10.51
CA VAL A 407 8.65 -29.39 -10.40
C VAL A 407 10.07 -29.66 -9.92
N SER A 408 11.07 -29.09 -10.61
CA SER A 408 12.48 -29.28 -10.30
C SER A 408 13.23 -27.95 -10.29
N LEU A 409 14.19 -27.78 -9.37
CA LEU A 409 15.10 -26.63 -9.34
C LEU A 409 15.92 -26.50 -10.63
N SER A 410 16.14 -27.60 -11.38
CA SER A 410 16.80 -27.55 -12.69
C SER A 410 16.04 -26.74 -13.75
N MET A 411 14.73 -26.49 -13.55
CA MET A 411 13.90 -25.69 -14.46
C MET A 411 14.30 -24.21 -14.53
N VAL A 412 15.17 -23.73 -13.63
CA VAL A 412 15.75 -22.37 -13.72
C VAL A 412 16.57 -22.17 -15.01
N THR A 413 17.09 -23.24 -15.59
CA THR A 413 17.88 -23.20 -16.83
C THR A 413 17.05 -23.42 -18.09
N GLU A 414 15.76 -23.67 -17.97
CA GLU A 414 14.86 -23.90 -19.10
C GLU A 414 14.82 -22.66 -20.01
N GLN A 415 15.00 -22.88 -21.30
CA GLN A 415 14.86 -21.81 -22.29
C GLN A 415 13.41 -21.73 -22.76
N THR A 416 12.85 -20.56 -22.71
CA THR A 416 11.49 -20.25 -23.11
C THR A 416 11.48 -19.26 -24.27
N SER A 417 10.37 -19.22 -25.00
CA SER A 417 10.12 -18.32 -26.12
C SER A 417 8.82 -17.56 -25.89
N PRO A 418 8.66 -16.32 -26.35
CA PRO A 418 7.37 -15.62 -26.30
C PRO A 418 6.20 -16.41 -26.90
N LYS A 419 6.47 -17.30 -27.88
CA LYS A 419 5.47 -18.19 -28.48
C LYS A 419 4.88 -19.20 -27.49
N ASP A 420 5.63 -19.57 -26.45
CA ASP A 420 5.15 -20.52 -25.43
C ASP A 420 4.02 -19.96 -24.58
N TYR A 421 3.77 -18.66 -24.68
CA TYR A 421 2.78 -17.90 -23.92
C TYR A 421 1.65 -17.32 -24.80
N GLU A 422 1.67 -17.59 -26.12
CA GLU A 422 0.63 -17.13 -27.03
C GLU A 422 -0.75 -17.66 -26.63
N GLY A 423 -1.74 -16.77 -26.52
CA GLY A 423 -3.12 -17.11 -26.12
C GLY A 423 -3.34 -17.17 -24.60
N PHE A 424 -2.32 -16.90 -23.82
CA PHE A 424 -2.36 -16.80 -22.36
C PHE A 424 -1.97 -15.39 -21.91
N GLY A 425 -1.67 -15.21 -20.64
CA GLY A 425 -1.23 -13.95 -20.04
C GLY A 425 -2.32 -13.25 -19.24
N TYR A 426 -1.90 -12.33 -18.37
CA TYR A 426 -2.76 -11.56 -17.48
C TYR A 426 -3.75 -12.42 -16.68
N ILE A 427 -3.25 -13.53 -16.13
CA ILE A 427 -4.06 -14.49 -15.39
C ILE A 427 -4.42 -13.91 -14.02
N PRO A 428 -5.72 -13.84 -13.66
CA PRO A 428 -6.13 -13.35 -12.35
C PRO A 428 -5.64 -14.25 -11.22
N VAL A 429 -5.05 -13.64 -10.17
CA VAL A 429 -4.55 -14.34 -8.96
C VAL A 429 -5.08 -13.74 -7.66
N ALA A 430 -5.71 -12.56 -7.71
CA ALA A 430 -6.45 -12.01 -6.59
C ALA A 430 -7.73 -11.34 -7.09
N VAL A 431 -8.86 -11.66 -6.46
CA VAL A 431 -10.19 -11.18 -6.87
C VAL A 431 -10.98 -10.71 -5.64
N LEU A 432 -11.60 -9.55 -5.77
CA LEU A 432 -12.59 -9.04 -4.83
C LEU A 432 -14.00 -9.40 -5.32
N LEU A 433 -14.82 -9.92 -4.41
CA LEU A 433 -16.21 -10.24 -4.62
C LEU A 433 -17.08 -9.41 -3.65
N GLU A 434 -18.12 -8.76 -4.17
CA GLU A 434 -19.01 -7.93 -3.35
C GLU A 434 -20.47 -8.14 -3.77
N GLY A 435 -21.33 -8.38 -2.80
CA GLY A 435 -22.76 -8.58 -3.05
C GLY A 435 -23.43 -9.50 -2.04
N GLN A 436 -24.61 -9.96 -2.38
CA GLN A 436 -25.34 -10.95 -1.57
C GLN A 436 -24.97 -12.35 -2.05
N PHE A 437 -24.35 -13.12 -1.16
CA PHE A 437 -23.91 -14.47 -1.44
C PHE A 437 -25.06 -15.47 -1.18
N HIS A 438 -25.30 -16.34 -2.16
CA HIS A 438 -26.24 -17.46 -2.01
C HIS A 438 -25.53 -18.63 -1.34
N SER A 439 -26.15 -19.21 -0.32
CA SER A 439 -25.62 -20.38 0.38
C SER A 439 -25.38 -21.55 -0.59
N VAL A 440 -24.27 -22.24 -0.41
CA VAL A 440 -23.98 -23.48 -1.15
C VAL A 440 -24.98 -24.58 -0.80
N TYR A 441 -25.63 -24.48 0.35
CA TYR A 441 -26.65 -25.41 0.84
C TYR A 441 -28.08 -25.01 0.45
N GLU A 442 -28.24 -23.95 -0.34
CA GLU A 442 -29.55 -23.64 -0.93
C GLU A 442 -30.06 -24.84 -1.75
N ASN A 443 -31.21 -25.41 -1.37
CA ASN A 443 -31.79 -26.61 -1.94
C ASN A 443 -30.98 -27.92 -1.72
N ARG A 444 -30.13 -27.97 -0.69
CA ARG A 444 -29.39 -29.16 -0.26
C ARG A 444 -29.75 -29.53 1.18
N VAL A 445 -29.45 -30.76 1.57
CA VAL A 445 -29.54 -31.19 2.97
C VAL A 445 -28.43 -30.48 3.77
N LEU A 446 -28.80 -29.89 4.89
CA LEU A 446 -27.86 -29.25 5.79
C LEU A 446 -27.04 -30.31 6.54
N PRO A 447 -25.71 -30.17 6.62
CA PRO A 447 -24.84 -31.03 7.44
C PRO A 447 -25.22 -31.07 8.91
N PHE A 448 -25.69 -29.94 9.47
CA PHE A 448 -26.30 -29.86 10.80
C PHE A 448 -27.50 -28.92 10.77
N THR A 449 -28.44 -29.17 11.68
CA THR A 449 -29.65 -28.33 11.82
C THR A 449 -29.28 -27.00 12.46
N ASP A 450 -29.53 -25.90 11.76
CA ASP A 450 -29.34 -24.54 12.24
C ASP A 450 -30.65 -23.75 12.06
N ALA A 451 -31.26 -23.36 13.17
CA ALA A 451 -32.49 -22.55 13.15
C ALA A 451 -32.27 -21.12 12.59
N SER A 452 -31.02 -20.66 12.57
CA SER A 452 -30.61 -19.36 12.01
C SER A 452 -30.20 -19.43 10.55
N TYR A 453 -30.25 -20.61 9.91
CA TYR A 453 -29.87 -20.80 8.52
C TYR A 453 -30.64 -19.88 7.58
N LYS A 454 -29.93 -19.25 6.65
CA LYS A 454 -30.49 -18.43 5.57
C LYS A 454 -29.87 -18.82 4.24
N PRO A 455 -30.68 -19.01 3.18
CA PRO A 455 -30.13 -19.25 1.85
C PRO A 455 -29.53 -17.98 1.22
N LEU A 456 -30.00 -16.81 1.62
CA LEU A 456 -29.56 -15.48 1.19
C LEU A 456 -29.91 -14.47 2.31
N ALA A 457 -28.99 -13.60 2.68
CA ALA A 457 -29.25 -12.61 3.72
C ALA A 457 -28.61 -11.25 3.42
N THR A 458 -27.48 -10.94 4.00
CA THR A 458 -26.86 -9.62 3.97
C THR A 458 -25.74 -9.58 2.92
N ALA A 459 -25.55 -8.44 2.29
CA ALA A 459 -24.39 -8.24 1.41
C ALA A 459 -23.09 -8.37 2.21
N SER A 460 -22.10 -8.99 1.59
CA SER A 460 -20.78 -9.21 2.16
C SER A 460 -19.68 -8.90 1.16
N LYS A 461 -18.44 -8.91 1.63
CA LYS A 461 -17.22 -8.76 0.82
C LYS A 461 -16.31 -9.95 1.07
N MET A 462 -15.69 -10.44 0.00
CA MET A 462 -14.70 -11.51 0.03
C MET A 462 -13.52 -11.12 -0.85
N ILE A 463 -12.31 -11.32 -0.36
CA ILE A 463 -11.10 -11.30 -1.19
C ILE A 463 -10.54 -12.71 -1.20
N ILE A 464 -10.31 -13.24 -2.41
CA ILE A 464 -9.63 -14.52 -2.65
C ILE A 464 -8.28 -14.26 -3.32
N ILE A 465 -7.22 -14.86 -2.80
CA ILE A 465 -5.86 -14.83 -3.31
C ILE A 465 -5.46 -16.28 -3.55
N SER A 466 -5.01 -16.59 -4.76
CA SER A 466 -4.70 -17.96 -5.19
C SER A 466 -3.28 -18.43 -4.85
N ASP A 467 -2.79 -17.97 -3.72
CA ASP A 467 -1.49 -18.35 -3.15
C ASP A 467 -1.57 -18.21 -1.63
N GLY A 468 -1.28 -19.31 -0.94
CA GLY A 468 -1.24 -19.34 0.52
C GLY A 468 0.06 -18.80 1.11
N ASP A 469 1.14 -18.80 0.34
CA ASP A 469 2.45 -18.31 0.79
C ASP A 469 2.58 -16.79 0.75
N VAL A 470 1.65 -16.09 0.10
CA VAL A 470 1.61 -14.62 0.02
C VAL A 470 1.69 -13.94 1.39
N VAL A 471 1.21 -14.61 2.46
CA VAL A 471 1.20 -14.12 3.85
C VAL A 471 2.33 -14.70 4.71
N LYS A 472 3.12 -15.63 4.17
CA LYS A 472 4.18 -16.34 4.90
C LYS A 472 5.41 -15.46 5.06
N ASN A 473 5.76 -15.05 6.28
CA ASN A 473 7.04 -14.40 6.55
C ASN A 473 8.17 -15.43 6.66
N GLN A 474 9.36 -15.03 6.23
CA GLN A 474 10.56 -15.83 6.40
C GLN A 474 11.07 -15.74 7.85
N LEU A 475 11.91 -16.69 8.25
CA LEU A 475 12.58 -16.70 9.55
C LEU A 475 14.08 -16.44 9.39
N ASP A 476 14.66 -15.72 10.34
CA ASP A 476 16.10 -15.53 10.42
C ASP A 476 16.82 -16.81 10.94
N LYS A 477 18.13 -16.73 11.10
CA LYS A 477 18.95 -17.84 11.63
C LYS A 477 18.64 -18.22 13.07
N ASN A 478 17.95 -17.36 13.83
CA ASN A 478 17.54 -17.57 15.23
C ASN A 478 16.04 -17.93 15.31
N TYR A 479 15.41 -18.29 14.19
CA TYR A 479 13.97 -18.56 14.09
C TYR A 479 13.08 -17.38 14.46
N GLN A 480 13.59 -16.14 14.36
CA GLN A 480 12.76 -14.94 14.54
C GLN A 480 12.06 -14.57 13.24
N PRO A 481 10.79 -14.17 13.29
CA PRO A 481 10.05 -13.75 12.11
C PRO A 481 10.68 -12.49 11.50
N MET A 482 10.88 -12.54 10.19
CA MET A 482 11.33 -11.39 9.40
C MET A 482 10.13 -10.63 8.86
N GLU A 483 10.37 -9.42 8.38
CA GLU A 483 9.33 -8.61 7.75
C GLU A 483 8.70 -9.35 6.57
N LEU A 484 7.36 -9.36 6.50
CA LEU A 484 6.61 -9.96 5.40
C LEU A 484 6.93 -9.25 4.08
N GLY A 485 7.24 -10.03 3.05
CA GLY A 485 7.69 -9.52 1.75
C GLY A 485 9.21 -9.31 1.65
N TYR A 486 9.96 -9.43 2.74
CA TYR A 486 11.43 -9.42 2.68
C TYR A 486 11.97 -10.81 2.34
N ASP A 487 12.77 -10.89 1.29
CA ASP A 487 13.48 -12.12 0.89
C ASP A 487 14.93 -12.08 1.39
N LYS A 488 15.24 -12.92 2.37
CA LYS A 488 16.56 -12.98 3.02
C LYS A 488 17.71 -13.40 2.10
N TRP A 489 17.40 -14.07 0.99
CA TRP A 489 18.39 -14.58 0.05
C TRP A 489 18.76 -13.55 -1.01
N THR A 490 17.76 -12.93 -1.62
CA THR A 490 17.95 -11.92 -2.67
C THR A 490 18.07 -10.50 -2.14
N LYS A 491 17.70 -10.29 -0.85
CA LYS A 491 17.61 -8.98 -0.18
C LYS A 491 16.56 -8.03 -0.78
N ASN A 492 15.68 -8.55 -1.61
CA ASN A 492 14.57 -7.81 -2.18
C ASN A 492 13.45 -7.62 -1.14
N ARG A 493 12.69 -6.53 -1.30
CA ARG A 493 11.49 -6.24 -0.53
C ARG A 493 10.32 -6.12 -1.48
N TYR A 494 9.29 -6.91 -1.23
CA TYR A 494 8.04 -6.96 -1.99
C TYR A 494 6.91 -6.37 -1.15
N ASP A 495 5.85 -5.87 -1.78
CA ASP A 495 4.74 -5.21 -1.08
C ASP A 495 3.66 -6.18 -0.56
N ASN A 496 4.01 -7.42 -0.29
CA ASN A 496 3.09 -8.42 0.26
C ASN A 496 2.38 -7.93 1.53
N LYS A 497 3.13 -7.35 2.46
CA LYS A 497 2.61 -6.80 3.72
C LYS A 497 1.61 -5.67 3.47
N GLU A 498 1.99 -4.69 2.64
CA GLU A 498 1.13 -3.56 2.32
C GLU A 498 -0.14 -4.00 1.59
N PHE A 499 -0.03 -4.93 0.64
CA PHE A 499 -1.17 -5.50 -0.07
C PHE A 499 -2.18 -6.17 0.88
N LEU A 500 -1.70 -7.04 1.77
CA LEU A 500 -2.58 -7.75 2.71
C LEU A 500 -3.20 -6.81 3.74
N MET A 501 -2.46 -5.82 4.24
CA MET A 501 -3.01 -4.79 5.11
C MET A 501 -4.08 -3.97 4.40
N ASN A 502 -3.87 -3.62 3.12
CA ASN A 502 -4.89 -2.94 2.32
C ASN A 502 -6.15 -3.81 2.12
N CYS A 503 -5.98 -5.13 1.95
CA CYS A 503 -7.12 -6.06 1.90
C CYS A 503 -7.93 -6.03 3.20
N VAL A 504 -7.26 -6.13 4.35
CA VAL A 504 -7.90 -6.08 5.67
C VAL A 504 -8.60 -4.73 5.88
N ASN A 505 -7.89 -3.63 5.64
CA ASN A 505 -8.43 -2.29 5.77
C ASN A 505 -9.65 -2.08 4.87
N TYR A 506 -9.62 -2.53 3.60
CA TYR A 506 -10.75 -2.42 2.68
C TYR A 506 -11.97 -3.25 3.11
N LEU A 507 -11.73 -4.45 3.61
CA LEU A 507 -12.81 -5.32 4.10
C LEU A 507 -13.48 -4.74 5.35
N LEU A 508 -12.75 -4.03 6.20
CA LEU A 508 -13.23 -3.47 7.46
C LEU A 508 -13.50 -1.96 7.43
N ASP A 509 -13.19 -1.30 6.31
CA ASP A 509 -13.34 0.16 6.17
C ASP A 509 -14.83 0.56 6.12
N ASP A 510 -15.27 1.21 7.17
CA ASP A 510 -16.61 1.82 7.26
C ASP A 510 -16.55 3.34 6.98
N ASP A 511 -15.36 3.98 7.11
CA ASP A 511 -15.16 5.43 7.05
C ASP A 511 -14.62 5.91 5.70
N GLY A 512 -14.23 5.00 4.81
CA GLY A 512 -13.68 5.31 3.49
C GLY A 512 -12.21 5.75 3.51
N LEU A 513 -11.46 5.47 4.59
CA LEU A 513 -10.06 5.85 4.75
C LEU A 513 -9.17 5.26 3.65
N ILE A 514 -9.39 3.99 3.28
CA ILE A 514 -8.63 3.33 2.23
C ILE A 514 -8.78 4.03 0.86
N ASN A 515 -9.88 4.76 0.63
CA ASN A 515 -10.11 5.48 -0.63
C ASN A 515 -9.16 6.66 -0.82
N LEU A 516 -8.49 7.15 0.24
CA LEU A 516 -7.45 8.17 0.14
C LEU A 516 -6.30 7.73 -0.78
N ARG A 517 -6.04 6.43 -0.86
CA ARG A 517 -5.06 5.85 -1.79
C ARG A 517 -5.43 6.09 -3.26
N SER A 518 -6.69 6.40 -3.55
CA SER A 518 -7.15 6.68 -4.91
C SER A 518 -6.84 8.10 -5.39
N LYS A 519 -6.35 9.00 -4.53
CA LYS A 519 -5.98 10.36 -4.91
C LYS A 519 -4.78 10.34 -5.86
N ASP A 520 -4.96 10.88 -7.05
CA ASP A 520 -3.87 11.07 -8.00
C ASP A 520 -3.21 12.43 -7.77
N VAL A 521 -1.94 12.42 -7.47
CA VAL A 521 -1.11 13.62 -7.37
C VAL A 521 -0.13 13.61 -8.55
N ASN A 522 -0.27 14.54 -9.45
CA ASN A 522 0.63 14.66 -10.60
C ASN A 522 1.74 15.66 -10.29
N LEU A 523 2.91 15.15 -9.93
CA LEU A 523 4.08 15.99 -9.67
C LEU A 523 4.75 16.34 -10.99
N PRO A 524 4.73 17.61 -11.43
CA PRO A 524 5.42 18.01 -12.64
C PRO A 524 6.93 17.79 -12.45
N MET A 525 7.49 16.90 -13.25
CA MET A 525 8.92 16.64 -13.30
C MET A 525 9.55 17.41 -14.45
N LEU A 526 10.71 17.99 -14.20
CA LEU A 526 11.51 18.63 -15.25
C LEU A 526 12.08 17.54 -16.16
N ASP A 527 11.68 17.54 -17.41
CA ASP A 527 12.30 16.72 -18.44
C ASP A 527 13.70 17.26 -18.73
N LYS A 528 14.71 16.65 -18.09
CA LYS A 528 16.10 17.09 -18.17
C LYS A 528 16.66 16.97 -19.59
N GLU A 529 16.24 15.96 -20.34
CA GLU A 529 16.66 15.71 -21.72
C GLU A 529 16.13 16.82 -22.64
N LYS A 530 14.84 17.13 -22.53
CA LYS A 530 14.19 18.20 -23.29
C LYS A 530 14.70 19.59 -22.94
N VAL A 531 15.02 19.84 -21.66
CA VAL A 531 15.64 21.11 -21.24
C VAL A 531 17.05 21.24 -21.75
N TYR A 532 17.80 20.15 -21.85
CA TYR A 532 19.15 20.16 -22.39
C TYR A 532 19.16 20.41 -23.91
N ASP A 533 18.28 19.74 -24.65
CA ASP A 533 18.16 19.88 -26.08
C ASP A 533 17.66 21.28 -26.50
N ASP A 534 16.70 21.85 -25.75
CA ASP A 534 16.11 23.19 -25.97
C ASP A 534 16.64 24.25 -24.99
N TYR A 535 17.89 24.16 -24.54
CA TYR A 535 18.47 25.00 -23.48
C TYR A 535 18.25 26.51 -23.72
N THR A 536 18.57 26.99 -24.92
CA THR A 536 18.43 28.41 -25.30
C THR A 536 16.98 28.89 -25.29
N THR A 537 16.06 28.08 -25.75
CA THR A 537 14.60 28.37 -25.76
C THR A 537 14.07 28.42 -24.33
N THR A 538 14.44 27.44 -23.51
CA THR A 538 14.06 27.36 -22.10
C THR A 538 14.60 28.55 -21.32
N GLN A 539 15.86 28.96 -21.54
CA GLN A 539 16.46 30.13 -20.90
C GLN A 539 15.77 31.42 -21.33
N PHE A 540 15.42 31.56 -22.61
CA PHE A 540 14.68 32.73 -23.09
C PHE A 540 13.28 32.81 -22.47
N ILE A 541 12.54 31.71 -22.39
CA ILE A 541 11.18 31.68 -21.80
C ILE A 541 11.22 31.95 -20.29
N THR A 542 12.18 31.39 -19.57
CA THR A 542 12.23 31.50 -18.09
C THR A 542 12.81 32.80 -17.59
N VAL A 543 13.76 33.40 -18.31
CA VAL A 543 14.47 34.62 -17.89
C VAL A 543 14.18 35.79 -18.83
N GLY A 544 14.29 35.60 -20.13
CA GLY A 544 14.15 36.66 -21.14
C GLY A 544 12.73 37.19 -21.23
N LEU A 545 11.73 36.31 -21.31
CA LEU A 545 10.34 36.69 -21.46
C LEU A 545 9.78 37.48 -20.25
N PRO A 546 10.00 37.09 -18.98
CA PRO A 546 9.59 37.90 -17.83
C PRO A 546 10.22 39.30 -17.79
N LEU A 547 11.51 39.41 -18.13
CA LEU A 547 12.19 40.70 -18.21
C LEU A 547 11.61 41.59 -19.32
N LEU A 548 11.29 41.00 -20.47
CA LEU A 548 10.66 41.70 -21.57
C LEU A 548 9.24 42.19 -21.22
N ILE A 549 8.44 41.38 -20.52
CA ILE A 549 7.11 41.76 -20.02
C ILE A 549 7.23 42.91 -19.02
N LEU A 550 8.19 42.86 -18.08
CA LEU A 550 8.43 43.93 -17.13
C LEU A 550 8.84 45.25 -17.84
N LEU A 551 9.68 45.17 -18.85
CA LEU A 551 10.11 46.34 -19.61
C LEU A 551 8.93 46.95 -20.40
N LEU A 552 8.13 46.13 -21.09
CA LEU A 552 6.96 46.59 -21.81
C LEU A 552 5.89 47.19 -20.88
N SER A 553 5.65 46.58 -19.72
CA SER A 553 4.72 47.10 -18.72
C SER A 553 5.20 48.43 -18.15
N GLY A 554 6.49 48.57 -17.90
CA GLY A 554 7.12 49.83 -17.45
C GLY A 554 7.01 50.94 -18.50
N LEU A 555 7.24 50.65 -19.77
CA LEU A 555 7.06 51.57 -20.89
C LEU A 555 5.57 52.00 -21.04
N LEU A 556 4.66 51.02 -20.99
CA LEU A 556 3.21 51.28 -21.06
C LEU A 556 2.76 52.15 -19.88
N PHE A 557 3.21 51.84 -18.67
CA PHE A 557 2.91 52.63 -17.47
C PHE A 557 3.41 54.08 -17.61
N THR A 558 4.65 54.23 -18.09
CA THR A 558 5.27 55.56 -18.29
C THR A 558 4.53 56.36 -19.37
N TYR A 559 4.12 55.69 -20.48
CA TYR A 559 3.32 56.27 -21.55
C TYR A 559 1.93 56.71 -21.03
N LEU A 560 1.22 55.84 -20.34
CA LEU A 560 -0.10 56.17 -19.76
C LEU A 560 -0.01 57.28 -18.73
N ARG A 561 1.01 57.31 -17.91
CA ARG A 561 1.29 58.38 -16.93
C ARG A 561 1.57 59.70 -17.66
N LYS A 562 2.44 59.73 -18.68
CA LYS A 562 2.65 60.95 -19.49
C LYS A 562 1.35 61.45 -20.13
N ARG A 563 0.55 60.56 -20.72
CA ARG A 563 -0.72 60.94 -21.36
C ARG A 563 -1.74 61.51 -20.39
N LYS A 564 -1.76 61.03 -19.14
CA LYS A 564 -2.67 61.49 -18.08
C LYS A 564 -2.25 62.81 -17.49
N TYR A 565 -0.94 63.06 -17.32
CA TYR A 565 -0.44 64.22 -16.61
C TYR A 565 0.22 65.32 -17.49
N SER A 566 0.40 65.09 -18.83
CA SER A 566 0.88 66.12 -19.74
C SER A 566 -0.24 66.86 -20.50
N ARG A 567 -1.49 66.56 -20.17
CA ARG A 567 -2.68 67.26 -20.68
C ARG A 567 -3.24 68.28 -19.68
N GLN A 568 -2.39 68.82 -18.83
CA GLN A 568 -2.67 70.04 -18.04
C GLN A 568 -1.79 71.18 -18.49
#